data_3f0e4f0d6712f0e350f6fa132889b961
#
_entry.id   3f0e4f0d6712f0e350f6fa132889b961
#
_cell.length_a   1.000
_cell.length_b   1.000
_cell.length_c   1.000
_cell.angle_alpha   90.00
_cell.angle_beta   90.00
_cell.angle_gamma   90.00
#
_symmetry.space_group_name_H-M   'P 1'
#
loop_
_entity.id
_entity.type
_entity.pdbx_description
1 polymer ?
#
loop_
_entity_poly.entity_id
_entity_poly.type
_entity_poly.pdbx_seq_one_letter_code
_entity_poly.pdbx_strand_id
1 'polypeptide(L)'
;MGATGENLAFIDIPEGSSWIAHGELTAALERHLLPAYLARARWFPGDSETRIKPRIIARLPFTRDSTHLIIVEIERHGRYLLPLRVDWSVDAAPELDNSVVTRLHQGGREGLLRDVAADPAFIRQLLDHLRSEASIAGSGWRLDFKPTSKLGSRPPNTPSRIRAIQGEQSNSTALVDQDYVVKLYRHIEPGQNPEVEMGHFLTEATNFAHTPALIGHLEAAHGSVSYALGIVHAYVPNHGDAWTWSADRIGVYLDSMAKGSEERDKAITARRDYLQWVRRLGCRVAEMHRALASRDDVAAFKPEPIDENDLDFWIGDVIDRATRIFHRLEDLPVGVNDRPLVERLLQVKPGLHDYAAGLIRPSLGRCKIRHHGDLHLGQVLVAGDDAIIIDFEGEPSRPLADRMRKAPAARDVAGVLRSLDYAAMASRQQRQNSERLTTPTLRALFAWREQSTDCFLSAYQDAIGASVLWPDRAEDTKAMLNFFLLEKALYEVEYELSYRPAWVSVPLRGVLRALEDGGVA
;
A
#
# COMPACT_ATOMS: atom_id res chain seq x y z
N MET A 1 -20.05 -5.40 -19.43
CA MET A 1 -20.28 -5.66 -20.88
C MET A 1 -18.95 -6.14 -21.43
N GLY A 2 -18.89 -7.41 -21.84
CA GLY A 2 -17.67 -8.07 -22.27
C GLY A 2 -17.11 -7.45 -23.55
N ALA A 3 -15.83 -7.13 -23.52
CA ALA A 3 -15.08 -6.81 -24.73
C ALA A 3 -15.03 -8.08 -25.59
N THR A 4 -15.67 -7.97 -26.73
CA THR A 4 -15.69 -8.93 -27.82
C THR A 4 -14.27 -9.36 -28.19
N GLY A 5 -14.07 -10.66 -28.36
CA GLY A 5 -12.80 -11.28 -28.79
C GLY A 5 -12.28 -10.67 -30.08
N GLU A 6 -11.43 -9.64 -29.95
CA GLU A 6 -10.60 -9.21 -31.03
C GLU A 6 -9.69 -10.37 -31.43
N ASN A 7 -9.65 -10.67 -32.70
CA ASN A 7 -8.83 -11.71 -33.33
C ASN A 7 -7.35 -11.36 -33.09
N LEU A 8 -6.77 -11.83 -31.96
CA LEU A 8 -5.33 -11.67 -31.69
C LEU A 8 -4.58 -12.34 -32.85
N ALA A 9 -3.83 -11.54 -33.60
CA ALA A 9 -3.03 -12.05 -34.71
C ALA A 9 -1.98 -13.06 -34.22
N PHE A 10 -1.78 -14.14 -34.96
CA PHE A 10 -0.72 -15.10 -34.70
C PHE A 10 0.64 -14.50 -35.09
N ILE A 11 1.65 -14.81 -34.29
CA ILE A 11 3.05 -14.56 -34.64
C ILE A 11 3.74 -15.91 -34.83
N ASP A 12 4.31 -16.10 -36.02
CA ASP A 12 5.04 -17.31 -36.36
C ASP A 12 6.43 -17.30 -35.74
N ILE A 13 6.76 -18.35 -35.01
CA ILE A 13 8.08 -18.62 -34.45
C ILE A 13 8.71 -19.76 -35.24
N PRO A 14 9.90 -19.61 -35.82
CA PRO A 14 10.57 -20.71 -36.52
C PRO A 14 10.76 -21.93 -35.63
N GLU A 15 10.59 -23.12 -36.20
CA GLU A 15 10.75 -24.38 -35.49
C GLU A 15 12.18 -24.50 -34.90
N GLY A 16 12.28 -24.97 -33.65
CA GLY A 16 13.54 -25.06 -32.91
C GLY A 16 14.06 -23.72 -32.34
N SER A 17 13.42 -22.58 -32.63
CA SER A 17 13.80 -21.28 -32.07
C SER A 17 13.16 -21.07 -30.70
N SER A 18 13.89 -20.41 -29.79
CA SER A 18 13.31 -19.93 -28.54
C SER A 18 12.47 -18.67 -28.79
N TRP A 19 11.22 -18.66 -28.31
CA TRP A 19 10.32 -17.52 -28.47
C TRP A 19 10.92 -16.22 -27.90
N ILE A 20 11.67 -16.30 -26.79
CA ILE A 20 12.25 -15.15 -26.12
C ILE A 20 13.41 -14.51 -26.90
N ALA A 21 14.07 -15.26 -27.76
CA ALA A 21 15.16 -14.78 -28.62
C ALA A 21 14.68 -14.32 -30.00
N HIS A 22 13.40 -14.51 -30.33
CA HIS A 22 12.87 -14.19 -31.65
C HIS A 22 12.71 -12.69 -31.84
N GLY A 23 13.44 -12.11 -32.80
CA GLY A 23 13.53 -10.66 -33.02
C GLY A 23 12.19 -10.02 -33.45
N GLU A 24 11.43 -10.70 -34.31
CA GLU A 24 10.13 -10.19 -34.77
C GLU A 24 9.10 -10.15 -33.64
N LEU A 25 9.08 -11.20 -32.79
CA LEU A 25 8.22 -11.20 -31.59
C LEU A 25 8.63 -10.09 -30.62
N THR A 26 9.94 -9.89 -30.40
CA THR A 26 10.42 -8.79 -29.56
C THR A 26 9.94 -7.44 -30.11
N ALA A 27 10.11 -7.21 -31.40
CA ALA A 27 9.67 -5.97 -32.04
C ALA A 27 8.14 -5.79 -32.00
N ALA A 28 7.37 -6.87 -32.13
CA ALA A 28 5.91 -6.86 -32.00
C ALA A 28 5.48 -6.58 -30.54
N LEU A 29 6.16 -7.21 -29.56
CA LEU A 29 5.92 -6.94 -28.14
C LEU A 29 6.10 -5.46 -27.82
N GLU A 30 7.20 -4.85 -28.24
CA GLU A 30 7.48 -3.44 -27.95
C GLU A 30 6.56 -2.47 -28.70
N ARG A 31 6.19 -2.77 -29.95
CA ARG A 31 5.44 -1.82 -30.79
C ARG A 31 3.94 -1.80 -30.51
N HIS A 32 3.30 -2.95 -30.26
CA HIS A 32 1.83 -3.03 -30.17
C HIS A 32 1.29 -4.04 -29.18
N LEU A 33 1.94 -5.18 -28.88
CA LEU A 33 1.38 -6.21 -28.02
C LEU A 33 1.42 -5.81 -26.54
N LEU A 34 2.59 -5.39 -26.03
CA LEU A 34 2.69 -4.91 -24.65
C LEU A 34 1.92 -3.60 -24.44
N PRO A 35 1.92 -2.60 -25.33
CA PRO A 35 1.03 -1.45 -25.20
C PRO A 35 -0.44 -1.84 -25.04
N ALA A 36 -0.94 -2.75 -25.89
CA ALA A 36 -2.33 -3.22 -25.81
C ALA A 36 -2.60 -4.06 -24.53
N TYR A 37 -1.64 -4.86 -24.09
CA TYR A 37 -1.74 -5.62 -22.86
C TYR A 37 -1.76 -4.70 -21.62
N LEU A 38 -0.81 -3.76 -21.53
CA LEU A 38 -0.68 -2.83 -20.41
C LEU A 38 -1.88 -1.91 -20.26
N ALA A 39 -2.45 -1.43 -21.37
CA ALA A 39 -3.64 -0.58 -21.37
C ALA A 39 -4.87 -1.23 -20.69
N ARG A 40 -4.94 -2.57 -20.64
CA ARG A 40 -6.01 -3.32 -19.97
C ARG A 40 -5.61 -3.93 -18.63
N ALA A 41 -4.33 -3.87 -18.27
CA ALA A 41 -3.80 -4.41 -17.03
C ALA A 41 -4.18 -3.51 -15.85
N ARG A 42 -4.91 -4.05 -14.88
CA ARG A 42 -5.42 -3.27 -13.72
C ARG A 42 -4.32 -2.63 -12.88
N TRP A 43 -3.14 -3.25 -12.85
CA TRP A 43 -1.98 -2.81 -12.08
C TRP A 43 -1.15 -1.73 -12.79
N PHE A 44 -1.43 -1.44 -14.06
CA PHE A 44 -0.72 -0.41 -14.81
C PHE A 44 -1.48 0.93 -14.73
N PRO A 45 -0.86 2.01 -14.22
CA PRO A 45 -1.50 3.32 -14.07
C PRO A 45 -1.51 4.10 -15.39
N GLY A 46 -1.93 3.47 -16.49
CA GLY A 46 -1.95 4.10 -17.81
C GLY A 46 -3.10 5.09 -17.94
N ASP A 47 -2.78 6.32 -18.35
CA ASP A 47 -3.77 7.26 -18.86
C ASP A 47 -4.10 6.87 -20.29
N SER A 48 -5.39 6.81 -20.65
CA SER A 48 -5.86 6.38 -21.98
C SER A 48 -5.34 7.27 -23.13
N GLU A 49 -4.81 8.45 -22.81
CA GLU A 49 -4.27 9.42 -23.76
C GLU A 49 -2.75 9.28 -23.98
N THR A 50 -2.03 8.58 -23.11
CA THR A 50 -0.56 8.48 -23.21
C THR A 50 -0.15 7.27 -24.05
N ARG A 51 0.57 7.49 -25.14
CA ARG A 51 1.11 6.40 -25.98
C ARG A 51 2.16 5.61 -25.19
N ILE A 52 1.81 4.40 -24.74
CA ILE A 52 2.70 3.48 -24.04
C ILE A 52 3.80 3.00 -25.00
N LYS A 53 5.06 3.25 -24.66
CA LYS A 53 6.24 2.83 -25.43
C LYS A 53 7.14 1.94 -24.58
N PRO A 54 6.86 0.65 -24.47
CA PRO A 54 7.67 -0.27 -23.70
C PRO A 54 8.95 -0.64 -24.45
N ARG A 55 10.05 -0.81 -23.71
CA ARG A 55 11.32 -1.35 -24.19
C ARG A 55 11.75 -2.50 -23.27
N ILE A 56 11.98 -3.67 -23.81
CA ILE A 56 12.45 -4.83 -23.05
C ILE A 56 13.94 -4.65 -22.76
N ILE A 57 14.29 -4.49 -21.47
CA ILE A 57 15.67 -4.26 -21.01
C ILE A 57 16.31 -5.48 -20.35
N ALA A 58 15.51 -6.47 -19.92
CA ALA A 58 16.01 -7.73 -19.38
C ALA A 58 15.10 -8.91 -19.75
N ARG A 59 15.72 -10.06 -19.92
CA ARG A 59 15.09 -11.38 -20.11
C ARG A 59 15.81 -12.37 -19.23
N LEU A 60 15.21 -12.70 -18.10
CA LEU A 60 15.78 -13.60 -17.11
C LEU A 60 15.10 -14.97 -17.26
N PRO A 61 15.82 -16.04 -17.58
CA PRO A 61 15.23 -17.37 -17.65
C PRO A 61 14.81 -17.79 -16.26
N PHE A 62 13.52 -18.04 -16.05
CA PHE A 62 12.99 -18.48 -14.76
C PHE A 62 12.87 -20.00 -14.70
N THR A 63 12.49 -20.61 -15.80
CA THR A 63 12.50 -22.06 -16.00
C THR A 63 13.31 -22.44 -17.23
N ARG A 64 13.76 -23.71 -17.30
CA ARG A 64 14.55 -24.16 -18.44
C ARG A 64 13.80 -24.07 -19.78
N ASP A 65 12.47 -24.17 -19.76
CA ASP A 65 11.74 -24.47 -21.00
C ASP A 65 10.72 -23.41 -21.45
N SER A 66 10.24 -22.49 -20.61
CA SER A 66 9.16 -21.62 -21.08
C SER A 66 8.94 -20.27 -20.36
N THR A 67 9.24 -20.18 -19.05
CA THR A 67 8.93 -18.95 -18.28
C THR A 67 10.14 -18.04 -18.19
N HIS A 68 9.93 -16.76 -18.49
CA HIS A 68 10.94 -15.72 -18.34
C HIS A 68 10.40 -14.55 -17.54
N LEU A 69 11.24 -13.97 -16.69
CA LEU A 69 10.97 -12.68 -16.08
C LEU A 69 11.48 -11.60 -17.03
N ILE A 70 10.55 -10.82 -17.54
CA ILE A 70 10.85 -9.73 -18.47
C ILE A 70 10.79 -8.42 -17.69
N ILE A 71 11.85 -7.61 -17.78
CA ILE A 71 11.84 -6.26 -17.26
C ILE A 71 11.65 -5.31 -18.44
N VAL A 72 10.61 -4.50 -18.36
CA VAL A 72 10.22 -3.53 -19.37
C VAL A 72 10.40 -2.14 -18.82
N GLU A 73 11.09 -1.28 -19.56
CA GLU A 73 11.19 0.16 -19.27
C GLU A 73 10.16 0.91 -20.10
N ILE A 74 9.39 1.77 -19.47
CA ILE A 74 8.34 2.57 -20.11
C ILE A 74 8.64 4.05 -19.86
N GLU A 75 8.81 4.81 -20.94
CA GLU A 75 9.11 6.23 -20.84
C GLU A 75 8.11 6.96 -19.92
N ARG A 76 8.61 7.72 -18.94
CA ARG A 76 7.83 8.45 -17.92
C ARG A 76 7.07 7.60 -16.88
N HIS A 77 7.00 6.27 -17.06
CA HIS A 77 6.30 5.36 -16.13
C HIS A 77 7.25 4.47 -15.32
N GLY A 78 8.55 4.42 -15.67
CA GLY A 78 9.54 3.60 -14.95
C GLY A 78 9.66 2.17 -15.49
N ARG A 79 9.99 1.23 -14.60
CA ARG A 79 10.26 -0.16 -14.93
C ARG A 79 9.23 -1.10 -14.38
N TYR A 80 8.86 -2.10 -15.18
CA TYR A 80 7.83 -3.07 -14.82
C TYR A 80 8.30 -4.49 -15.01
N LEU A 81 7.89 -5.36 -14.06
CA LEU A 81 8.13 -6.80 -14.10
C LEU A 81 6.96 -7.53 -14.75
N LEU A 82 7.27 -8.37 -15.74
CA LEU A 82 6.32 -9.23 -16.46
C LEU A 82 6.85 -10.66 -16.48
N PRO A 83 6.35 -11.56 -15.64
CA PRO A 83 6.58 -13.00 -15.79
C PRO A 83 5.78 -13.53 -16.99
N LEU A 84 6.46 -13.84 -18.09
CA LEU A 84 5.82 -14.33 -19.32
C LEU A 84 6.15 -15.79 -19.58
N ARG A 85 5.14 -16.55 -20.01
CA ARG A 85 5.25 -17.97 -20.41
C ARG A 85 4.48 -18.23 -21.68
N VAL A 86 4.97 -19.15 -22.49
CA VAL A 86 4.21 -19.71 -23.62
C VAL A 86 3.61 -21.03 -23.19
N ASP A 87 2.30 -21.12 -23.22
CA ASP A 87 1.55 -22.36 -23.03
C ASP A 87 1.21 -22.93 -24.41
N TRP A 88 1.94 -23.99 -24.81
CA TRP A 88 1.71 -24.70 -26.06
C TRP A 88 0.55 -25.67 -25.90
N SER A 89 -0.51 -25.48 -26.68
CA SER A 89 -1.67 -26.38 -26.70
C SER A 89 -1.50 -27.44 -27.77
N VAL A 90 -2.01 -28.65 -27.45
CA VAL A 90 -2.03 -29.76 -28.41
C VAL A 90 -3.45 -30.03 -28.93
N ASP A 91 -4.52 -29.71 -28.18
CA ASP A 91 -5.86 -30.24 -28.48
C ASP A 91 -7.08 -29.33 -28.30
N ALA A 92 -6.96 -28.10 -27.85
CA ALA A 92 -8.12 -27.18 -27.74
C ALA A 92 -7.67 -25.72 -27.78
N ALA A 93 -8.48 -24.87 -28.42
CA ALA A 93 -8.28 -23.43 -28.34
C ALA A 93 -8.46 -22.96 -26.88
N PRO A 94 -7.38 -22.57 -26.19
CA PRO A 94 -7.46 -22.19 -24.78
C PRO A 94 -8.28 -20.90 -24.65
N GLU A 95 -9.08 -20.82 -23.57
CA GLU A 95 -9.86 -19.61 -23.27
C GLU A 95 -8.98 -18.39 -23.15
N LEU A 96 -9.37 -17.33 -23.86
CA LEU A 96 -8.71 -16.02 -23.82
C LEU A 96 -9.17 -15.30 -22.54
N ASP A 97 -8.27 -15.17 -21.58
CA ASP A 97 -8.46 -14.35 -20.39
C ASP A 97 -7.56 -13.09 -20.41
N ASN A 98 -7.67 -12.27 -19.39
CA ASN A 98 -6.91 -11.03 -19.28
C ASN A 98 -5.39 -11.23 -19.13
N SER A 99 -4.89 -12.44 -18.93
CA SER A 99 -3.46 -12.75 -18.85
C SER A 99 -2.80 -12.92 -20.22
N VAL A 100 -3.59 -13.17 -21.28
CA VAL A 100 -3.08 -13.43 -22.62
C VAL A 100 -2.52 -12.17 -23.25
N VAL A 101 -1.26 -12.21 -23.66
CA VAL A 101 -0.58 -11.13 -24.38
C VAL A 101 -0.79 -11.28 -25.90
N THR A 102 -0.54 -12.49 -26.44
CA THR A 102 -0.73 -12.79 -27.87
C THR A 102 -0.80 -14.30 -28.12
N ARG A 103 -1.13 -14.68 -29.37
CA ARG A 103 -1.05 -16.05 -29.89
C ARG A 103 0.25 -16.27 -30.65
N LEU A 104 0.82 -17.44 -30.52
CA LEU A 104 2.03 -17.86 -31.22
C LEU A 104 1.77 -19.12 -32.03
N HIS A 105 2.48 -19.28 -33.13
CA HIS A 105 2.48 -20.49 -33.92
C HIS A 105 3.93 -20.97 -34.14
N GLN A 106 4.21 -22.26 -33.92
CA GLN A 106 5.52 -22.83 -34.10
C GLN A 106 5.43 -24.32 -34.51
N GLY A 107 5.94 -24.65 -35.68
CA GLY A 107 6.01 -26.08 -36.13
C GLY A 107 4.66 -26.77 -36.11
N GLY A 108 3.58 -26.13 -36.56
CA GLY A 108 2.23 -26.69 -36.53
C GLY A 108 1.54 -26.68 -35.15
N ARG A 109 2.17 -26.13 -34.12
CA ARG A 109 1.61 -26.00 -32.77
C ARG A 109 1.17 -24.58 -32.51
N GLU A 110 0.01 -24.42 -31.91
CA GLU A 110 -0.47 -23.13 -31.40
C GLU A 110 -0.10 -22.96 -29.93
N GLY A 111 0.21 -21.73 -29.53
CA GLY A 111 0.54 -21.38 -28.16
C GLY A 111 0.00 -20.02 -27.76
N LEU A 112 -0.17 -19.81 -26.44
CA LEU A 112 -0.53 -18.54 -25.87
C LEU A 112 0.63 -17.97 -25.06
N LEU A 113 1.09 -16.77 -25.39
CA LEU A 113 1.98 -16.00 -24.54
C LEU A 113 1.14 -15.34 -23.44
N ARG A 114 1.41 -15.68 -22.18
CA ARG A 114 0.66 -15.23 -21.01
C ARG A 114 1.54 -14.57 -19.96
N ASP A 115 0.97 -13.63 -19.25
CA ASP A 115 1.46 -13.17 -17.94
C ASP A 115 1.06 -14.19 -16.88
N VAL A 116 2.05 -14.76 -16.22
CA VAL A 116 1.86 -15.88 -15.28
C VAL A 116 2.11 -15.49 -13.81
N ALA A 117 2.10 -14.21 -13.49
CA ALA A 117 2.41 -13.72 -12.13
C ALA A 117 1.55 -14.35 -11.02
N ALA A 118 0.32 -14.75 -11.34
CA ALA A 118 -0.59 -15.41 -10.40
C ALA A 118 -0.82 -16.91 -10.74
N ASP A 119 -0.06 -17.47 -11.69
CA ASP A 119 -0.19 -18.86 -12.10
C ASP A 119 0.35 -19.80 -11.01
N PRO A 120 -0.40 -20.86 -10.63
CA PRO A 120 0.01 -21.77 -9.57
C PRO A 120 1.35 -22.48 -9.82
N ALA A 121 1.67 -22.82 -11.07
CA ALA A 121 2.94 -23.49 -11.40
C ALA A 121 4.12 -22.50 -11.25
N PHE A 122 3.94 -21.25 -11.68
CA PHE A 122 4.92 -20.20 -11.50
C PHE A 122 5.20 -19.94 -10.01
N ILE A 123 4.14 -19.80 -9.19
CA ILE A 123 4.28 -19.55 -7.75
C ILE A 123 4.96 -20.73 -7.02
N ARG A 124 4.63 -21.98 -7.37
CA ARG A 124 5.34 -23.15 -6.80
C ARG A 124 6.83 -23.08 -7.09
N GLN A 125 7.19 -22.82 -8.32
CA GLN A 125 8.58 -22.74 -8.73
C GLN A 125 9.33 -21.57 -8.09
N LEU A 126 8.65 -20.42 -7.90
CA LEU A 126 9.20 -19.31 -7.14
C LEU A 126 9.58 -19.75 -5.72
N LEU A 127 8.69 -20.46 -5.04
CA LEU A 127 8.96 -21.00 -3.70
C LEU A 127 10.07 -22.04 -3.69
N ASP A 128 10.19 -22.87 -4.73
CA ASP A 128 11.28 -23.84 -4.86
C ASP A 128 12.63 -23.16 -5.10
N HIS A 129 12.67 -22.10 -5.90
CA HIS A 129 13.86 -21.25 -6.05
C HIS A 129 14.24 -20.57 -4.74
N LEU A 130 13.25 -20.08 -3.99
CA LEU A 130 13.50 -19.46 -2.68
C LEU A 130 14.10 -20.47 -1.69
N ARG A 131 13.60 -21.72 -1.65
CA ARG A 131 14.13 -22.79 -0.79
C ARG A 131 15.54 -23.23 -1.15
N SER A 132 15.86 -23.21 -2.44
CA SER A 132 17.20 -23.59 -2.93
C SER A 132 18.18 -22.42 -2.95
N GLU A 133 17.78 -21.24 -2.49
CA GLU A 133 18.59 -20.01 -2.55
C GLU A 133 19.13 -19.76 -3.97
N ALA A 134 18.28 -19.97 -4.97
CA ALA A 134 18.70 -19.96 -6.36
C ALA A 134 19.25 -18.58 -6.76
N SER A 135 20.26 -18.60 -7.64
CA SER A 135 20.75 -17.42 -8.33
C SER A 135 20.73 -17.67 -9.83
N ILE A 136 20.06 -16.81 -10.58
CA ILE A 136 19.85 -16.97 -12.02
C ILE A 136 20.44 -15.77 -12.74
N ALA A 137 21.29 -16.00 -13.74
CA ALA A 137 21.88 -14.94 -14.54
C ALA A 137 21.30 -14.93 -15.97
N GLY A 138 21.10 -13.74 -16.52
CA GLY A 138 20.66 -13.56 -17.91
C GLY A 138 20.68 -12.09 -18.32
N SER A 139 21.01 -11.79 -19.57
CA SER A 139 21.00 -10.43 -20.15
C SER A 139 21.80 -9.40 -19.36
N GLY A 140 22.88 -9.78 -18.69
CA GLY A 140 23.67 -8.91 -17.81
C GLY A 140 23.03 -8.60 -16.45
N TRP A 141 21.93 -9.27 -16.13
CA TRP A 141 21.25 -9.20 -14.84
C TRP A 141 21.48 -10.48 -14.04
N ARG A 142 21.36 -10.38 -12.71
CA ARG A 142 21.31 -11.50 -11.79
C ARG A 142 20.03 -11.43 -10.97
N LEU A 143 19.31 -12.53 -10.85
CA LEU A 143 18.13 -12.72 -10.02
C LEU A 143 18.51 -13.61 -8.85
N ASP A 144 18.39 -13.13 -7.63
CA ASP A 144 18.69 -13.84 -6.40
C ASP A 144 17.40 -14.08 -5.60
N PHE A 145 17.25 -15.29 -5.07
CA PHE A 145 16.18 -15.70 -4.17
C PHE A 145 16.75 -15.77 -2.75
N LYS A 146 16.31 -14.88 -1.88
CA LYS A 146 16.88 -14.69 -0.55
C LYS A 146 15.89 -15.08 0.54
N PRO A 147 16.00 -16.30 1.12
CA PRO A 147 15.15 -16.69 2.25
C PRO A 147 15.59 -16.04 3.54
N THR A 148 14.68 -16.02 4.53
CA THR A 148 14.99 -15.72 5.93
C THR A 148 15.06 -17.00 6.76
N SER A 149 15.45 -16.86 8.04
CA SER A 149 15.43 -17.97 9.00
C SER A 149 14.03 -18.60 9.18
N LYS A 150 12.98 -17.88 8.80
CA LYS A 150 11.57 -18.28 8.95
C LYS A 150 11.06 -19.23 7.84
N LEU A 151 11.79 -19.38 6.75
CA LEU A 151 11.38 -20.30 5.68
C LEU A 151 11.23 -21.76 6.19
N GLY A 152 11.99 -22.14 7.22
CA GLY A 152 11.90 -23.44 7.87
C GLY A 152 12.43 -24.59 7.00
N SER A 153 12.79 -25.68 7.66
CA SER A 153 13.24 -26.94 7.03
C SER A 153 12.09 -27.88 6.66
N ARG A 154 10.85 -27.39 6.67
CA ARG A 154 9.69 -28.24 6.35
C ARG A 154 9.80 -28.71 4.89
N PRO A 155 9.85 -30.03 4.64
CA PRO A 155 9.81 -30.53 3.28
C PRO A 155 8.55 -29.99 2.62
N PRO A 156 8.61 -29.57 1.36
CA PRO A 156 7.45 -29.02 0.69
C PRO A 156 6.38 -30.11 0.61
N ASN A 157 5.32 -30.00 1.39
CA ASN A 157 4.05 -30.48 0.89
C ASN A 157 3.84 -29.68 -0.40
N THR A 158 3.72 -30.36 -1.53
CA THR A 158 3.38 -29.69 -2.78
C THR A 158 2.16 -28.83 -2.48
N PRO A 159 2.21 -27.50 -2.64
CA PRO A 159 1.09 -26.64 -2.28
C PRO A 159 -0.17 -27.14 -2.97
N SER A 160 -1.19 -27.47 -2.20
CA SER A 160 -2.41 -28.08 -2.71
C SER A 160 -3.32 -27.03 -3.36
N ARG A 161 -3.29 -25.79 -2.84
CA ARG A 161 -4.15 -24.72 -3.29
C ARG A 161 -3.39 -23.40 -3.38
N ILE A 162 -3.26 -22.89 -4.59
CA ILE A 162 -2.74 -21.53 -4.86
C ILE A 162 -3.84 -20.74 -5.52
N ARG A 163 -4.11 -19.54 -5.00
CA ARG A 163 -5.13 -18.65 -5.56
C ARG A 163 -4.64 -17.23 -5.63
N ALA A 164 -4.93 -16.52 -6.71
CA ALA A 164 -4.72 -15.09 -6.81
C ALA A 164 -5.64 -14.35 -5.81
N ILE A 165 -5.10 -13.35 -5.13
CA ILE A 165 -5.90 -12.40 -4.35
C ILE A 165 -6.33 -11.29 -5.31
N GLN A 166 -7.65 -11.11 -5.46
CA GLN A 166 -8.22 -10.05 -6.27
C GLN A 166 -8.43 -8.81 -5.39
N GLY A 167 -8.03 -7.63 -5.86
CA GLY A 167 -8.25 -6.37 -5.14
C GLY A 167 -7.05 -5.43 -5.12
N GLU A 168 -5.83 -5.93 -5.13
CA GLU A 168 -4.64 -5.09 -5.29
C GLU A 168 -4.55 -4.52 -6.71
N GLN A 169 -4.31 -3.21 -6.80
CA GLN A 169 -4.22 -2.53 -8.09
C GLN A 169 -2.79 -2.36 -8.58
N SER A 170 -1.78 -2.42 -7.71
CA SER A 170 -0.38 -2.11 -8.05
C SER A 170 0.54 -3.34 -8.15
N ASN A 171 0.19 -4.44 -7.50
CA ASN A 171 0.99 -5.65 -7.40
C ASN A 171 0.22 -6.89 -7.87
N SER A 172 0.88 -8.05 -7.92
CA SER A 172 0.21 -9.34 -8.12
C SER A 172 0.43 -10.20 -6.90
N THR A 173 -0.65 -10.56 -6.21
CA THR A 173 -0.60 -11.29 -4.94
C THR A 173 -1.28 -12.65 -5.06
N ALA A 174 -0.62 -13.68 -4.54
CA ALA A 174 -1.13 -15.04 -4.45
C ALA A 174 -1.09 -15.56 -3.02
N LEU A 175 -2.16 -16.23 -2.60
CA LEU A 175 -2.22 -17.01 -1.38
C LEU A 175 -1.88 -18.46 -1.67
N VAL A 176 -0.95 -19.02 -0.91
CA VAL A 176 -0.47 -20.40 -1.02
C VAL A 176 -0.92 -21.17 0.21
N ASP A 177 -1.90 -22.04 0.05
CA ASP A 177 -2.61 -22.73 1.13
C ASP A 177 -3.06 -21.74 2.24
N GLN A 178 -2.64 -21.96 3.45
CA GLN A 178 -2.70 -21.04 4.61
C GLN A 178 -1.29 -20.85 5.19
N ASP A 179 -0.27 -20.96 4.36
CA ASP A 179 1.13 -20.90 4.77
C ASP A 179 1.79 -19.59 4.35
N TYR A 180 1.57 -19.14 3.09
CA TYR A 180 2.29 -18.00 2.54
C TYR A 180 1.41 -17.05 1.73
N VAL A 181 1.80 -15.77 1.73
CA VAL A 181 1.34 -14.75 0.79
C VAL A 181 2.54 -14.34 -0.06
N VAL A 182 2.44 -14.52 -1.37
CA VAL A 182 3.46 -14.12 -2.35
C VAL A 182 2.99 -12.85 -3.03
N LYS A 183 3.76 -11.76 -2.92
CA LYS A 183 3.51 -10.47 -3.56
C LYS A 183 4.61 -10.19 -4.56
N LEU A 184 4.24 -10.00 -5.84
CA LEU A 184 5.15 -9.61 -6.92
C LEU A 184 4.94 -8.14 -7.23
N TYR A 185 6.01 -7.36 -7.16
CA TYR A 185 6.00 -5.95 -7.52
C TYR A 185 5.92 -5.81 -9.03
N ARG A 186 4.88 -5.12 -9.52
CA ARG A 186 4.73 -4.84 -10.95
C ARG A 186 5.59 -3.65 -11.35
N HIS A 187 5.51 -2.56 -10.62
CA HIS A 187 6.43 -1.43 -10.75
C HIS A 187 7.67 -1.69 -9.88
N ILE A 188 8.86 -1.61 -10.46
CA ILE A 188 10.13 -1.86 -9.77
C ILE A 188 11.00 -0.62 -9.81
N GLU A 189 11.51 -0.24 -8.65
CA GLU A 189 12.35 0.94 -8.47
C GLU A 189 13.79 0.53 -8.13
N PRO A 190 14.80 1.31 -8.58
CA PRO A 190 16.19 1.06 -8.22
C PRO A 190 16.45 1.40 -6.76
N GLY A 191 17.12 0.50 -6.05
CA GLY A 191 17.49 0.68 -4.65
C GLY A 191 16.82 -0.30 -3.70
N GLN A 192 17.00 -0.03 -2.41
CA GLN A 192 16.47 -0.88 -1.35
C GLN A 192 14.97 -0.63 -1.18
N ASN A 193 14.18 -1.69 -1.27
CA ASN A 193 12.73 -1.61 -1.07
C ASN A 193 12.40 -1.52 0.42
N PRO A 194 11.56 -0.55 0.87
CA PRO A 194 11.21 -0.37 2.27
C PRO A 194 10.54 -1.60 2.91
N GLU A 195 9.62 -2.27 2.20
CA GLU A 195 8.91 -3.44 2.72
C GLU A 195 9.86 -4.62 2.96
N VAL A 196 10.84 -4.82 2.05
CA VAL A 196 11.88 -5.84 2.23
C VAL A 196 12.79 -5.51 3.42
N GLU A 197 13.25 -4.25 3.53
CA GLU A 197 14.12 -3.81 4.63
C GLU A 197 13.42 -3.95 5.98
N MET A 198 12.20 -3.41 6.10
CA MET A 198 11.41 -3.44 7.32
C MET A 198 11.01 -4.86 7.70
N GLY A 199 10.55 -5.65 6.73
CA GLY A 199 10.18 -7.04 6.94
C GLY A 199 11.36 -7.88 7.42
N HIS A 200 12.55 -7.71 6.82
CA HIS A 200 13.76 -8.40 7.26
C HIS A 200 14.17 -7.98 8.69
N PHE A 201 14.18 -6.68 8.97
CA PHE A 201 14.54 -6.17 10.28
C PHE A 201 13.58 -6.65 11.38
N LEU A 202 12.27 -6.52 11.16
CA LEU A 202 11.27 -6.95 12.14
C LEU A 202 11.30 -8.46 12.38
N THR A 203 11.58 -9.26 11.33
CA THR A 203 11.61 -10.72 11.41
C THR A 203 12.88 -11.27 12.04
N GLU A 204 14.06 -10.71 11.69
CA GLU A 204 15.36 -11.30 12.05
C GLU A 204 16.04 -10.59 13.22
N ALA A 205 15.75 -9.28 13.42
CA ALA A 205 16.48 -8.46 14.40
C ALA A 205 15.64 -8.07 15.62
N THR A 206 14.33 -8.37 15.63
CA THR A 206 13.41 -7.99 16.72
C THR A 206 12.51 -9.16 17.16
N ASN A 207 11.78 -8.96 18.24
CA ASN A 207 10.75 -9.89 18.74
C ASN A 207 9.33 -9.39 18.42
N PHE A 208 9.16 -8.46 17.47
CA PHE A 208 7.85 -7.94 17.12
C PHE A 208 7.06 -8.98 16.33
N ALA A 209 5.96 -9.47 16.93
CA ALA A 209 5.17 -10.58 16.38
C ALA A 209 3.86 -10.15 15.70
N HIS A 210 3.56 -8.82 15.68
CA HIS A 210 2.29 -8.29 15.15
C HIS A 210 2.43 -7.76 13.72
N THR A 211 3.26 -8.43 12.93
CA THR A 211 3.39 -8.32 11.47
C THR A 211 3.62 -9.72 10.90
N PRO A 212 3.19 -10.03 9.67
CA PRO A 212 3.53 -11.29 9.03
C PRO A 212 5.06 -11.43 8.92
N ALA A 213 5.61 -12.56 9.39
CA ALA A 213 7.04 -12.79 9.26
C ALA A 213 7.45 -12.80 7.77
N LEU A 214 8.55 -12.15 7.45
CA LEU A 214 9.16 -12.26 6.14
C LEU A 214 9.75 -13.66 5.96
N ILE A 215 9.32 -14.39 4.96
CA ILE A 215 9.84 -15.72 4.60
C ILE A 215 11.03 -15.58 3.64
N GLY A 216 10.98 -14.57 2.78
CA GLY A 216 12.06 -14.25 1.85
C GLY A 216 11.63 -13.26 0.80
N HIS A 217 12.56 -12.89 -0.08
CA HIS A 217 12.31 -11.94 -1.16
C HIS A 217 13.09 -12.30 -2.42
N LEU A 218 12.68 -11.68 -3.53
CA LEU A 218 13.32 -11.79 -4.83
C LEU A 218 13.97 -10.46 -5.16
N GLU A 219 15.23 -10.48 -5.56
CA GLU A 219 15.98 -9.28 -5.94
C GLU A 219 16.66 -9.49 -7.29
N ALA A 220 16.51 -8.55 -8.20
CA ALA A 220 17.30 -8.52 -9.43
C ALA A 220 18.39 -7.44 -9.32
N ALA A 221 19.58 -7.74 -9.80
CA ALA A 221 20.71 -6.81 -9.83
C ALA A 221 21.24 -6.63 -11.25
N HIS A 222 21.55 -5.36 -11.59
CA HIS A 222 22.21 -4.98 -12.84
C HIS A 222 23.35 -4.00 -12.52
N GLY A 223 24.60 -4.43 -12.68
CA GLY A 223 25.76 -3.71 -12.18
C GLY A 223 25.71 -3.58 -10.66
N SER A 224 25.78 -2.36 -10.15
CA SER A 224 25.70 -2.03 -8.72
C SER A 224 24.27 -1.71 -8.25
N VAL A 225 23.27 -1.76 -9.13
CA VAL A 225 21.89 -1.37 -8.81
C VAL A 225 21.06 -2.63 -8.59
N SER A 226 20.33 -2.67 -7.48
CA SER A 226 19.38 -3.73 -7.15
C SER A 226 17.93 -3.25 -7.28
N TYR A 227 17.02 -4.21 -7.47
CA TYR A 227 15.58 -4.02 -7.63
C TYR A 227 14.87 -5.16 -6.89
N ALA A 228 14.01 -4.85 -5.94
CA ALA A 228 13.13 -5.84 -5.38
C ALA A 228 12.05 -6.22 -6.41
N LEU A 229 11.88 -7.51 -6.66
CA LEU A 229 10.89 -8.04 -7.61
C LEU A 229 9.68 -8.65 -6.92
N GLY A 230 9.82 -9.01 -5.65
CA GLY A 230 8.73 -9.59 -4.89
C GLY A 230 9.13 -10.03 -3.49
N ILE A 231 8.14 -10.33 -2.69
CA ILE A 231 8.28 -10.68 -1.29
C ILE A 231 7.36 -11.85 -0.95
N VAL A 232 7.77 -12.66 -0.01
CA VAL A 232 6.98 -13.78 0.52
C VAL A 232 6.82 -13.60 2.01
N HIS A 233 5.59 -13.49 2.47
CA HIS A 233 5.24 -13.42 3.89
C HIS A 233 4.58 -14.70 4.38
N ALA A 234 4.69 -14.98 5.68
CA ALA A 234 3.85 -15.96 6.33
C ALA A 234 2.39 -15.52 6.27
N TYR A 235 1.48 -16.47 6.01
CA TYR A 235 0.06 -16.17 6.10
C TYR A 235 -0.37 -16.02 7.56
N VAL A 236 -1.17 -15.02 7.83
CA VAL A 236 -1.82 -14.80 9.12
C VAL A 236 -3.32 -14.98 8.94
N PRO A 237 -3.97 -15.93 9.67
CA PRO A 237 -5.42 -16.05 9.67
C PRO A 237 -6.08 -14.76 10.13
N ASN A 238 -6.99 -14.22 9.33
CA ASN A 238 -7.61 -12.92 9.59
C ASN A 238 -9.04 -12.85 9.05
N HIS A 239 -9.77 -11.83 9.48
CA HIS A 239 -11.14 -11.50 9.08
C HIS A 239 -11.20 -10.35 8.05
N GLY A 240 -10.10 -10.07 7.36
CA GLY A 240 -9.95 -8.95 6.43
C GLY A 240 -9.25 -7.75 7.06
N ASP A 241 -9.19 -6.66 6.27
CA ASP A 241 -8.59 -5.42 6.71
C ASP A 241 -9.48 -4.66 7.71
N ALA A 242 -8.83 -3.87 8.56
CA ALA A 242 -9.53 -3.13 9.61
C ALA A 242 -10.37 -1.97 9.09
N TRP A 243 -10.10 -1.46 7.88
CA TRP A 243 -10.93 -0.44 7.24
C TRP A 243 -12.32 -0.97 6.93
N THR A 244 -12.41 -2.05 6.17
CA THR A 244 -13.66 -2.72 5.81
C THR A 244 -14.40 -3.19 7.06
N TRP A 245 -13.68 -3.82 8.00
CA TRP A 245 -14.23 -4.28 9.26
C TRP A 245 -14.82 -3.15 10.11
N SER A 246 -14.12 -1.99 10.21
CA SER A 246 -14.61 -0.82 10.95
C SER A 246 -15.85 -0.21 10.31
N ALA A 247 -15.86 -0.08 8.99
CA ALA A 247 -17.01 0.43 8.24
C ALA A 247 -18.26 -0.41 8.48
N ASP A 248 -18.14 -1.74 8.45
CA ASP A 248 -19.22 -2.68 8.75
C ASP A 248 -19.73 -2.53 10.20
N ARG A 249 -18.82 -2.43 11.18
CA ARG A 249 -19.17 -2.26 12.59
C ARG A 249 -19.89 -0.94 12.85
N ILE A 250 -19.44 0.16 12.25
CA ILE A 250 -20.11 1.46 12.32
C ILE A 250 -21.50 1.35 11.70
N GLY A 251 -21.61 0.69 10.54
CA GLY A 251 -22.88 0.47 9.85
C GLY A 251 -23.90 -0.23 10.75
N VAL A 252 -23.54 -1.40 11.28
CA VAL A 252 -24.38 -2.19 12.19
C VAL A 252 -24.77 -1.38 13.45
N TYR A 253 -23.83 -0.65 14.05
CA TYR A 253 -24.11 0.19 15.19
C TYR A 253 -25.16 1.26 14.91
N LEU A 254 -25.02 2.00 13.82
CA LEU A 254 -25.94 3.07 13.47
C LEU A 254 -27.36 2.54 13.15
N ASP A 255 -27.45 1.39 12.46
CA ASP A 255 -28.74 0.75 12.15
C ASP A 255 -29.46 0.28 13.42
N SER A 256 -28.71 -0.25 14.37
CA SER A 256 -29.27 -0.74 15.64
C SER A 256 -29.70 0.40 16.54
N MET A 257 -29.03 1.56 16.50
CA MET A 257 -29.42 2.75 17.27
C MET A 257 -30.80 3.31 16.82
N ALA A 258 -31.24 3.03 15.61
CA ALA A 258 -32.57 3.40 15.09
C ALA A 258 -33.69 2.44 15.52
N LYS A 259 -33.37 1.28 16.13
CA LYS A 259 -34.30 0.21 16.51
C LYS A 259 -34.69 0.24 18.00
N GLY A 260 -35.39 -0.79 18.47
CA GLY A 260 -35.84 -0.94 19.86
C GLY A 260 -34.69 -1.14 20.87
N SER A 261 -35.04 -1.21 22.17
CA SER A 261 -34.07 -1.24 23.28
C SER A 261 -33.10 -2.44 23.23
N GLU A 262 -33.59 -3.65 22.92
CA GLU A 262 -32.78 -4.87 22.84
C GLU A 262 -31.68 -4.78 21.77
N GLU A 263 -32.00 -4.24 20.58
CA GLU A 263 -31.03 -4.06 19.51
C GLU A 263 -30.00 -2.99 19.86
N ARG A 264 -30.40 -1.93 20.60
CA ARG A 264 -29.47 -0.91 21.13
C ARG A 264 -28.48 -1.50 22.11
N ASP A 265 -28.91 -2.38 23.02
CA ASP A 265 -28.02 -3.02 24.00
C ASP A 265 -26.98 -3.92 23.31
N LYS A 266 -27.40 -4.67 22.28
CA LYS A 266 -26.47 -5.42 21.42
C LYS A 266 -25.46 -4.50 20.72
N ALA A 267 -25.91 -3.38 20.20
CA ALA A 267 -25.07 -2.38 19.53
C ALA A 267 -24.03 -1.75 20.49
N ILE A 268 -24.43 -1.45 21.73
CA ILE A 268 -23.51 -0.93 22.77
C ILE A 268 -22.44 -1.96 23.10
N THR A 269 -22.80 -3.24 23.19
CA THR A 269 -21.85 -4.33 23.43
C THR A 269 -20.87 -4.47 22.27
N ALA A 270 -21.36 -4.53 21.03
CA ALA A 270 -20.50 -4.62 19.84
C ALA A 270 -19.55 -3.42 19.71
N ARG A 271 -19.99 -2.21 20.09
CA ARG A 271 -19.13 -1.03 20.14
C ARG A 271 -18.05 -1.15 21.21
N ARG A 272 -18.37 -1.69 22.38
CA ARG A 272 -17.37 -1.93 23.44
C ARG A 272 -16.28 -2.88 22.95
N ASP A 273 -16.65 -3.96 22.26
CA ASP A 273 -15.70 -4.93 21.71
C ASP A 273 -14.83 -4.29 20.62
N TYR A 274 -15.42 -3.43 19.78
CA TYR A 274 -14.68 -2.62 18.80
C TYR A 274 -13.65 -1.70 19.48
N LEU A 275 -14.02 -0.98 20.54
CA LEU A 275 -13.11 -0.10 21.27
C LEU A 275 -11.99 -0.87 21.97
N GLN A 276 -12.23 -2.11 22.43
CA GLN A 276 -11.17 -2.97 22.95
C GLN A 276 -10.16 -3.35 21.88
N TRP A 277 -10.63 -3.64 20.66
CA TRP A 277 -9.76 -3.90 19.53
C TRP A 277 -8.96 -2.64 19.14
N VAL A 278 -9.59 -1.47 19.08
CA VAL A 278 -8.91 -0.19 18.83
C VAL A 278 -7.83 0.10 19.86
N ARG A 279 -8.09 -0.21 21.15
CA ARG A 279 -7.09 -0.13 22.22
C ARG A 279 -5.89 -1.04 21.93
N ARG A 280 -6.12 -2.28 21.49
CA ARG A 280 -5.03 -3.18 21.10
C ARG A 280 -4.24 -2.63 19.93
N LEU A 281 -4.89 -2.10 18.92
CA LEU A 281 -4.21 -1.45 17.79
C LEU A 281 -3.25 -0.37 18.29
N GLY A 282 -3.67 0.48 19.23
CA GLY A 282 -2.79 1.48 19.86
C GLY A 282 -1.56 0.86 20.52
N CYS A 283 -1.74 -0.23 21.28
CA CYS A 283 -0.62 -0.97 21.87
C CYS A 283 0.32 -1.56 20.80
N ARG A 284 -0.23 -2.18 19.73
CA ARG A 284 0.59 -2.80 18.66
C ARG A 284 1.40 -1.78 17.86
N VAL A 285 0.84 -0.59 17.63
CA VAL A 285 1.57 0.50 16.98
C VAL A 285 2.71 1.01 17.88
N ALA A 286 2.51 1.13 19.18
CA ALA A 286 3.56 1.49 20.11
C ALA A 286 4.67 0.42 20.20
N GLU A 287 4.31 -0.85 20.22
CA GLU A 287 5.25 -1.98 20.19
C GLU A 287 6.06 -2.00 18.88
N MET A 288 5.43 -1.72 17.73
CA MET A 288 6.10 -1.58 16.45
C MET A 288 7.15 -0.47 16.49
N HIS A 289 6.80 0.73 16.96
CA HIS A 289 7.75 1.84 17.05
C HIS A 289 8.92 1.53 17.98
N ARG A 290 8.67 0.88 19.11
CA ARG A 290 9.74 0.42 20.01
C ARG A 290 10.63 -0.63 19.36
N ALA A 291 10.06 -1.56 18.58
CA ALA A 291 10.84 -2.55 17.84
C ALA A 291 11.71 -1.89 16.77
N LEU A 292 11.15 -0.95 15.99
CA LEU A 292 11.87 -0.20 14.96
C LEU A 292 12.99 0.70 15.51
N ALA A 293 12.91 1.07 16.78
CA ALA A 293 13.92 1.87 17.49
C ALA A 293 14.86 1.03 18.38
N SER A 294 14.79 -0.30 18.33
CA SER A 294 15.44 -1.17 19.32
C SER A 294 16.95 -1.40 19.08
N ARG A 295 17.48 -1.03 17.90
CA ARG A 295 18.85 -1.33 17.48
C ARG A 295 19.59 -0.05 17.09
N ASP A 296 20.59 0.32 17.87
CA ASP A 296 21.48 1.46 17.61
C ASP A 296 22.73 1.10 16.76
N ASP A 297 23.00 -0.19 16.63
CA ASP A 297 24.08 -0.76 15.83
C ASP A 297 23.70 -0.96 14.34
N VAL A 298 22.40 -0.87 14.00
CA VAL A 298 21.90 -0.95 12.62
C VAL A 298 21.59 0.46 12.11
N ALA A 299 22.46 1.04 11.30
CA ALA A 299 22.38 2.44 10.87
C ALA A 299 21.01 2.86 10.33
N ALA A 300 20.35 2.01 9.53
CA ALA A 300 19.03 2.29 8.98
C ALA A 300 17.94 2.44 10.06
N PHE A 301 18.07 1.72 11.19
CA PHE A 301 17.06 1.67 12.27
C PHE A 301 17.49 2.42 13.53
N LYS A 302 18.75 2.85 13.61
CA LYS A 302 19.24 3.65 14.74
C LYS A 302 18.37 4.90 14.91
N PRO A 303 17.82 5.16 16.11
CA PRO A 303 17.14 6.41 16.40
C PRO A 303 18.08 7.61 16.23
N GLU A 304 17.57 8.71 15.68
CA GLU A 304 18.35 9.93 15.41
C GLU A 304 17.65 11.17 15.95
N PRO A 305 18.39 12.21 16.36
CA PRO A 305 17.75 13.48 16.71
C PRO A 305 17.20 14.17 15.46
N ILE A 306 16.06 14.83 15.63
CA ILE A 306 15.48 15.71 14.63
C ILE A 306 16.33 16.97 14.53
N ASP A 307 16.75 17.33 13.33
CA ASP A 307 17.52 18.55 13.04
C ASP A 307 16.70 19.59 12.23
N GLU A 308 17.28 20.75 11.98
CA GLU A 308 16.63 21.83 11.22
C GLU A 308 16.32 21.40 9.77
N ASN A 309 17.16 20.56 9.14
CA ASN A 309 16.90 20.09 7.77
C ASN A 309 15.67 19.18 7.71
N ASP A 310 15.41 18.40 8.77
CA ASP A 310 14.19 17.61 8.87
C ASP A 310 12.95 18.50 8.94
N LEU A 311 13.01 19.55 9.78
CA LEU A 311 11.91 20.51 9.94
C LEU A 311 11.63 21.22 8.63
N ASP A 312 12.67 21.74 7.97
CA ASP A 312 12.55 22.44 6.68
C ASP A 312 11.98 21.51 5.60
N PHE A 313 12.40 20.24 5.58
CA PHE A 313 11.86 19.24 4.65
C PHE A 313 10.36 18.99 4.89
N TRP A 314 9.94 18.74 6.14
CA TRP A 314 8.54 18.45 6.44
C TRP A 314 7.64 19.68 6.24
N ILE A 315 8.09 20.87 6.64
CA ILE A 315 7.36 22.12 6.41
C ILE A 315 7.22 22.36 4.91
N GLY A 316 8.33 22.24 4.15
CA GLY A 316 8.33 22.39 2.70
C GLY A 316 7.35 21.45 2.02
N ASP A 317 7.34 20.16 2.39
CA ASP A 317 6.41 19.17 1.82
C ASP A 317 4.92 19.54 2.08
N VAL A 318 4.59 19.98 3.29
CA VAL A 318 3.23 20.45 3.64
C VAL A 318 2.84 21.65 2.80
N ILE A 319 3.72 22.65 2.66
CA ILE A 319 3.44 23.89 1.92
C ILE A 319 3.36 23.65 0.42
N ASP A 320 4.25 22.85 -0.15
CA ASP A 320 4.21 22.50 -1.57
C ASP A 320 2.93 21.74 -1.92
N ARG A 321 2.55 20.79 -1.07
CA ARG A 321 1.30 20.04 -1.25
C ARG A 321 0.07 20.94 -1.13
N ALA A 322 0.02 21.78 -0.10
CA ALA A 322 -1.06 22.74 0.07
C ALA A 322 -1.17 23.70 -1.12
N THR A 323 -0.05 24.16 -1.66
CA THR A 323 -0.01 25.05 -2.82
C THR A 323 -0.62 24.37 -4.06
N ARG A 324 -0.25 23.10 -4.33
CA ARG A 324 -0.87 22.34 -5.44
C ARG A 324 -2.37 22.16 -5.24
N ILE A 325 -2.80 21.87 -4.00
CA ILE A 325 -4.22 21.73 -3.66
C ILE A 325 -4.97 23.04 -3.88
N PHE A 326 -4.44 24.17 -3.41
CA PHE A 326 -5.07 25.47 -3.58
C PHE A 326 -5.29 25.81 -5.05
N HIS A 327 -4.29 25.62 -5.91
CA HIS A 327 -4.46 25.82 -7.36
C HIS A 327 -5.57 24.93 -7.94
N ARG A 328 -5.59 23.66 -7.57
CA ARG A 328 -6.64 22.75 -8.05
C ARG A 328 -8.04 23.11 -7.56
N LEU A 329 -8.17 23.62 -6.35
CA LEU A 329 -9.45 24.02 -5.77
C LEU A 329 -9.97 25.34 -6.35
N GLU A 330 -9.07 26.28 -6.74
CA GLU A 330 -9.41 27.52 -7.44
C GLU A 330 -10.05 27.24 -8.81
N ASP A 331 -9.57 26.21 -9.54
CA ASP A 331 -9.99 25.87 -10.89
C ASP A 331 -11.17 24.88 -10.98
N LEU A 332 -11.54 24.21 -9.89
CA LEU A 332 -12.59 23.21 -9.91
C LEU A 332 -13.99 23.80 -9.75
N PRO A 333 -14.99 23.31 -10.53
CA PRO A 333 -16.38 23.52 -10.23
C PRO A 333 -16.76 22.74 -8.97
N VAL A 334 -16.46 23.29 -7.81
CA VAL A 334 -16.79 22.68 -6.51
C VAL A 334 -18.31 22.61 -6.38
N GLY A 335 -18.83 21.43 -5.96
CA GLY A 335 -20.25 21.29 -5.67
C GLY A 335 -20.73 22.35 -4.68
N VAL A 336 -21.95 22.84 -4.86
CA VAL A 336 -22.50 23.97 -4.06
C VAL A 336 -22.35 23.76 -2.55
N ASN A 337 -22.37 22.48 -2.08
CA ASN A 337 -22.23 22.14 -0.66
C ASN A 337 -20.80 22.22 -0.11
N ASP A 338 -19.78 22.18 -0.96
CA ASP A 338 -18.37 22.17 -0.53
C ASP A 338 -17.70 23.55 -0.69
N ARG A 339 -18.33 24.46 -1.42
CA ARG A 339 -17.82 25.83 -1.63
C ARG A 339 -17.43 26.56 -0.33
N PRO A 340 -18.25 26.57 0.74
CA PRO A 340 -17.87 27.22 1.99
C PRO A 340 -16.61 26.61 2.65
N LEU A 341 -16.37 25.29 2.49
CA LEU A 341 -15.17 24.63 3.01
C LEU A 341 -13.93 25.08 2.25
N VAL A 342 -14.04 25.17 0.92
CA VAL A 342 -12.96 25.64 0.05
C VAL A 342 -12.62 27.10 0.34
N GLU A 343 -13.62 27.98 0.43
CA GLU A 343 -13.42 29.41 0.73
C GLU A 343 -12.71 29.60 2.07
N ARG A 344 -13.13 28.89 3.12
CA ARG A 344 -12.45 28.90 4.42
C ARG A 344 -11.00 28.42 4.33
N LEU A 345 -10.75 27.33 3.58
CA LEU A 345 -9.40 26.81 3.40
C LEU A 345 -8.49 27.80 2.64
N LEU A 346 -9.01 28.49 1.63
CA LEU A 346 -8.25 29.50 0.89
C LEU A 346 -7.93 30.75 1.77
N GLN A 347 -8.75 31.07 2.76
CA GLN A 347 -8.49 32.18 3.68
C GLN A 347 -7.29 31.96 4.59
N VAL A 348 -6.95 30.71 4.92
CA VAL A 348 -5.79 30.38 5.77
C VAL A 348 -4.46 30.29 5.02
N LYS A 349 -4.49 30.33 3.68
CA LYS A 349 -3.30 30.26 2.81
C LYS A 349 -2.15 31.19 3.25
N PRO A 350 -2.36 32.48 3.61
CA PRO A 350 -1.26 33.37 3.95
C PRO A 350 -0.49 33.02 5.24
N GLY A 351 -1.14 32.38 6.21
CA GLY A 351 -0.55 32.04 7.51
C GLY A 351 -0.12 30.58 7.66
N LEU A 352 -0.33 29.75 6.65
CA LEU A 352 -0.16 28.30 6.75
C LEU A 352 1.29 27.90 7.05
N HIS A 353 2.28 28.59 6.46
CA HIS A 353 3.69 28.32 6.69
C HIS A 353 4.07 28.54 8.17
N ASP A 354 3.76 29.71 8.72
CA ASP A 354 4.11 30.04 10.10
C ASP A 354 3.37 29.16 11.10
N TYR A 355 2.14 28.79 10.78
CA TYR A 355 1.38 27.83 11.55
C TYR A 355 2.04 26.44 11.57
N ALA A 356 2.35 25.87 10.40
CA ALA A 356 3.01 24.57 10.29
C ALA A 356 4.38 24.56 11.00
N ALA A 357 5.17 25.63 10.82
CA ALA A 357 6.45 25.78 11.50
C ALA A 357 6.28 25.86 13.02
N GLY A 358 5.29 26.60 13.51
CA GLY A 358 4.97 26.69 14.94
C GLY A 358 4.60 25.36 15.58
N LEU A 359 3.92 24.47 14.83
CA LEU A 359 3.53 23.15 15.31
C LEU A 359 4.73 22.19 15.43
N ILE A 360 5.66 22.18 14.45
CA ILE A 360 6.70 21.15 14.40
C ILE A 360 8.02 21.58 15.07
N ARG A 361 8.33 22.87 15.17
CA ARG A 361 9.57 23.39 15.81
C ARG A 361 9.81 22.86 17.23
N PRO A 362 8.79 22.65 18.10
CA PRO A 362 9.01 22.05 19.43
C PRO A 362 9.56 20.61 19.39
N SER A 363 9.57 19.95 18.22
CA SER A 363 10.13 18.62 18.06
C SER A 363 11.66 18.59 17.80
N LEU A 364 12.30 19.74 17.61
CA LEU A 364 13.75 19.84 17.39
C LEU A 364 14.53 19.15 18.50
N GLY A 365 15.51 18.32 18.11
CA GLY A 365 16.32 17.53 19.04
C GLY A 365 15.63 16.30 19.64
N ARG A 366 14.32 16.10 19.38
CA ARG A 366 13.61 14.87 19.74
C ARG A 366 13.97 13.74 18.76
N CYS A 367 13.40 12.57 18.96
CA CYS A 367 13.79 11.37 18.23
C CYS A 367 12.97 11.15 16.96
N LYS A 368 13.66 10.86 15.84
CA LYS A 368 13.11 10.31 14.60
C LYS A 368 13.56 8.86 14.40
N ILE A 369 12.72 8.02 13.86
CA ILE A 369 12.95 6.59 13.64
C ILE A 369 12.49 6.16 12.25
N ARG A 370 12.88 4.95 11.83
CA ARG A 370 12.16 4.27 10.74
C ARG A 370 10.73 4.04 11.21
N HIS A 371 9.78 4.27 10.35
CA HIS A 371 8.36 4.20 10.64
C HIS A 371 7.63 3.53 9.47
N HIS A 372 6.37 3.18 9.64
CA HIS A 372 5.58 2.54 8.59
C HIS A 372 5.43 3.43 7.35
N GLY A 373 5.16 4.71 7.56
CA GLY A 373 5.13 5.74 6.52
C GLY A 373 3.80 5.88 5.78
N ASP A 374 2.90 4.88 5.83
CA ASP A 374 1.54 4.95 5.30
C ASP A 374 0.56 4.12 6.17
N LEU A 375 0.67 4.25 7.50
CA LEU A 375 -0.15 3.48 8.42
C LEU A 375 -1.60 4.00 8.45
N HIS A 376 -2.53 3.16 8.08
CA HIS A 376 -3.98 3.40 8.14
C HIS A 376 -4.71 2.07 8.33
N LEU A 377 -6.03 2.09 8.58
CA LEU A 377 -6.81 0.88 8.85
C LEU A 377 -6.75 -0.16 7.72
N GLY A 378 -6.55 0.26 6.47
CA GLY A 378 -6.36 -0.66 5.34
C GLY A 378 -5.05 -1.46 5.41
N GLN A 379 -4.06 -0.99 6.19
CA GLN A 379 -2.77 -1.66 6.40
C GLN A 379 -2.73 -2.44 7.73
N VAL A 380 -3.90 -2.77 8.26
CA VAL A 380 -4.04 -3.56 9.48
C VAL A 380 -5.03 -4.68 9.24
N LEU A 381 -4.62 -5.93 9.49
CA LEU A 381 -5.51 -7.09 9.46
C LEU A 381 -6.13 -7.33 10.84
N VAL A 382 -7.41 -7.69 10.85
CA VAL A 382 -8.12 -8.12 12.07
C VAL A 382 -7.90 -9.62 12.27
N ALA A 383 -7.03 -10.00 13.21
CA ALA A 383 -6.68 -11.39 13.49
C ALA A 383 -7.25 -11.84 14.83
N GLY A 384 -8.46 -12.42 14.81
CA GLY A 384 -9.21 -12.70 16.03
C GLY A 384 -9.57 -11.40 16.75
N ASP A 385 -9.04 -11.23 17.96
CA ASP A 385 -9.21 -10.02 18.76
C ASP A 385 -7.96 -9.09 18.72
N ASP A 386 -7.00 -9.38 17.84
CA ASP A 386 -5.72 -8.66 17.70
C ASP A 386 -5.58 -7.94 16.35
N ALA A 387 -4.55 -7.08 16.26
CA ALA A 387 -4.22 -6.30 15.07
C ALA A 387 -2.85 -6.71 14.53
N ILE A 388 -2.77 -6.97 13.22
CA ILE A 388 -1.53 -7.33 12.51
C ILE A 388 -1.25 -6.24 11.48
N ILE A 389 -0.11 -5.59 11.59
CA ILE A 389 0.32 -4.48 10.73
C ILE A 389 1.02 -5.05 9.49
N ILE A 390 0.66 -4.59 8.31
CA ILE A 390 1.16 -5.08 7.02
C ILE A 390 1.59 -3.92 6.13
N ASP A 391 2.32 -4.22 5.03
CA ASP A 391 2.55 -3.31 3.90
C ASP A 391 3.41 -2.08 4.22
N PHE A 392 4.66 -2.33 4.61
CA PHE A 392 5.64 -1.30 4.99
C PHE A 392 6.30 -0.59 3.79
N GLU A 393 5.60 -0.41 2.68
CA GLU A 393 6.13 0.26 1.49
C GLU A 393 6.24 1.80 1.64
N GLY A 394 5.54 2.39 2.61
CA GLY A 394 5.35 3.83 2.71
C GLY A 394 4.37 4.37 1.64
N GLU A 395 4.16 5.70 1.60
CA GLU A 395 3.24 6.33 0.64
C GLU A 395 3.70 6.13 -0.81
N PRO A 396 2.94 5.43 -1.68
CA PRO A 396 3.38 5.12 -3.06
C PRO A 396 3.62 6.35 -3.94
N SER A 397 3.00 7.49 -3.61
CA SER A 397 3.17 8.76 -4.31
C SER A 397 4.52 9.45 -4.03
N ARG A 398 5.26 9.00 -3.01
CA ARG A 398 6.57 9.55 -2.64
C ARG A 398 7.70 8.81 -3.37
N PRO A 399 8.77 9.53 -3.75
CA PRO A 399 9.99 8.89 -4.21
C PRO A 399 10.54 7.88 -3.19
N LEU A 400 11.18 6.82 -3.66
CA LEU A 400 11.74 5.76 -2.81
C LEU A 400 12.65 6.31 -1.70
N ALA A 401 13.51 7.30 -2.02
CA ALA A 401 14.40 7.93 -1.05
C ALA A 401 13.65 8.60 0.11
N ASP A 402 12.49 9.21 -0.16
CA ASP A 402 11.68 9.87 0.87
C ASP A 402 10.90 8.85 1.71
N ARG A 403 10.47 7.73 1.13
CA ARG A 403 9.86 6.60 1.86
C ARG A 403 10.83 5.95 2.85
N MET A 404 12.15 6.08 2.59
CA MET A 404 13.22 5.56 3.45
C MET A 404 13.61 6.53 4.58
N ARG A 405 13.14 7.77 4.57
CA ARG A 405 13.48 8.76 5.60
C ARG A 405 12.90 8.39 6.96
N LYS A 406 13.63 8.73 8.02
CA LYS A 406 13.14 8.64 9.39
C LYS A 406 12.23 9.84 9.69
N ALA A 407 11.22 9.60 10.54
CA ALA A 407 10.32 10.63 11.03
C ALA A 407 9.91 10.35 12.49
N PRO A 408 9.29 11.31 13.19
CA PRO A 408 8.69 11.04 14.49
C PRO A 408 7.61 9.95 14.40
N ALA A 409 7.51 9.11 15.42
CA ALA A 409 6.47 8.09 15.56
C ALA A 409 5.04 8.67 15.43
N ALA A 410 4.88 9.94 15.75
CA ALA A 410 3.62 10.69 15.62
C ALA A 410 3.06 10.71 14.21
N ARG A 411 3.89 10.53 13.17
CA ARG A 411 3.43 10.48 11.78
C ARG A 411 2.52 9.28 11.51
N ASP A 412 2.92 8.08 11.96
CA ASP A 412 2.08 6.88 11.85
C ASP A 412 0.84 6.97 12.75
N VAL A 413 1.00 7.50 13.97
CA VAL A 413 -0.12 7.74 14.89
C VAL A 413 -1.17 8.66 14.24
N ALA A 414 -0.75 9.75 13.62
CA ALA A 414 -1.64 10.67 12.90
C ALA A 414 -2.35 9.96 11.73
N GLY A 415 -1.66 9.07 11.01
CA GLY A 415 -2.25 8.25 9.95
C GLY A 415 -3.41 7.38 10.45
N VAL A 416 -3.22 6.69 11.59
CA VAL A 416 -4.30 5.89 12.20
C VAL A 416 -5.46 6.77 12.69
N LEU A 417 -5.16 7.88 13.38
CA LEU A 417 -6.19 8.81 13.85
C LEU A 417 -7.03 9.35 12.69
N ARG A 418 -6.38 9.74 11.60
CA ARG A 418 -7.06 10.17 10.37
C ARG A 418 -7.92 9.05 9.79
N SER A 419 -7.40 7.82 9.76
CA SER A 419 -8.15 6.69 9.22
C SER A 419 -9.39 6.33 10.05
N LEU A 420 -9.32 6.41 11.38
CA LEU A 420 -10.48 6.24 12.28
C LEU A 420 -11.52 7.35 12.05
N ASP A 421 -11.08 8.61 11.92
CA ASP A 421 -11.96 9.74 11.61
C ASP A 421 -12.62 9.55 10.22
N TYR A 422 -11.82 9.14 9.23
CA TYR A 422 -12.28 8.95 7.87
C TYR A 422 -13.32 7.83 7.77
N ALA A 423 -13.14 6.70 8.46
CA ALA A 423 -14.09 5.58 8.46
C ALA A 423 -15.47 6.02 8.98
N ALA A 424 -15.51 6.83 10.04
CA ALA A 424 -16.77 7.40 10.55
C ALA A 424 -17.42 8.36 9.54
N MET A 425 -16.63 9.25 8.91
CA MET A 425 -17.15 10.22 7.93
C MET A 425 -17.57 9.56 6.62
N ALA A 426 -16.89 8.53 6.17
CA ALA A 426 -17.28 7.72 5.01
C ALA A 426 -18.64 7.04 5.22
N SER A 427 -18.85 6.46 6.40
CA SER A 427 -20.14 5.86 6.77
C SER A 427 -21.27 6.90 6.79
N ARG A 428 -20.99 8.13 7.20
CA ARG A 428 -21.93 9.25 7.10
C ARG A 428 -22.28 9.57 5.66
N GLN A 429 -21.30 9.70 4.78
CA GLN A 429 -21.52 10.08 3.38
C GLN A 429 -22.31 9.03 2.61
N GLN A 430 -22.00 7.76 2.79
CA GLN A 430 -22.76 6.66 2.18
C GLN A 430 -24.24 6.68 2.59
N ARG A 431 -24.53 6.99 3.86
CA ARG A 431 -25.89 7.05 4.38
C ARG A 431 -26.64 8.33 3.97
N GLN A 432 -25.96 9.45 3.80
CA GLN A 432 -26.58 10.70 3.30
C GLN A 432 -27.13 10.53 1.87
N ASN A 433 -26.53 9.63 1.09
CA ASN A 433 -26.98 9.32 -0.26
C ASN A 433 -28.19 8.35 -0.31
N SER A 434 -28.45 7.62 0.79
CA SER A 434 -29.52 6.61 0.87
C SER A 434 -30.66 6.98 1.83
N GLU A 435 -30.35 7.60 2.98
CA GLU A 435 -31.33 7.99 4.00
C GLU A 435 -30.85 9.24 4.76
N ARG A 436 -31.78 10.14 5.15
CA ARG A 436 -31.44 11.26 6.00
C ARG A 436 -31.04 10.78 7.41
N LEU A 437 -29.79 10.95 7.78
CA LEU A 437 -29.33 10.70 9.14
C LEU A 437 -30.09 11.60 10.14
N THR A 438 -30.70 10.99 11.13
CA THR A 438 -31.37 11.72 12.21
C THR A 438 -30.35 12.37 13.13
N THR A 439 -30.74 13.42 13.87
CA THR A 439 -29.87 14.06 14.86
C THR A 439 -29.30 13.07 15.90
N PRO A 440 -30.09 12.11 16.45
CA PRO A 440 -29.53 11.08 17.34
C PRO A 440 -28.48 10.21 16.69
N THR A 441 -28.68 9.78 15.44
CA THR A 441 -27.73 8.95 14.69
C THR A 441 -26.42 9.70 14.42
N LEU A 442 -26.50 10.99 14.08
CA LEU A 442 -25.32 11.84 13.92
C LEU A 442 -24.54 11.98 15.24
N ARG A 443 -25.22 12.22 16.36
CA ARG A 443 -24.56 12.25 17.68
C ARG A 443 -23.88 10.93 18.03
N ALA A 444 -24.52 9.81 17.74
CA ALA A 444 -23.96 8.49 17.96
C ALA A 444 -22.69 8.26 17.11
N LEU A 445 -22.69 8.69 15.85
CA LEU A 445 -21.55 8.63 14.95
C LEU A 445 -20.37 9.49 15.43
N PHE A 446 -20.63 10.73 15.83
CA PHE A 446 -19.59 11.59 16.36
C PHE A 446 -18.99 11.07 17.67
N ALA A 447 -19.84 10.53 18.56
CA ALA A 447 -19.37 9.87 19.78
C ALA A 447 -18.56 8.58 19.50
N TRP A 448 -18.91 7.82 18.45
CA TRP A 448 -18.10 6.68 18.01
C TRP A 448 -16.71 7.11 17.57
N ARG A 449 -16.64 8.11 16.67
CA ARG A 449 -15.40 8.68 16.17
C ARG A 449 -14.49 9.16 17.32
N GLU A 450 -15.00 10.03 18.18
CA GLU A 450 -14.26 10.62 19.29
C GLU A 450 -13.73 9.56 20.24
N GLN A 451 -14.58 8.63 20.66
CA GLN A 451 -14.14 7.54 21.56
C GLN A 451 -13.14 6.57 20.89
N SER A 452 -13.21 6.35 19.58
CA SER A 452 -12.25 5.51 18.87
C SER A 452 -10.87 6.20 18.82
N THR A 453 -10.82 7.48 18.49
CA THR A 453 -9.56 8.23 18.44
C THR A 453 -8.94 8.38 19.84
N ASP A 454 -9.72 8.69 20.86
CA ASP A 454 -9.25 8.82 22.25
C ASP A 454 -8.76 7.48 22.79
N CYS A 455 -9.50 6.40 22.52
CA CYS A 455 -9.14 5.05 22.96
C CYS A 455 -7.83 4.57 22.34
N PHE A 456 -7.64 4.81 21.03
CA PHE A 456 -6.39 4.50 20.33
C PHE A 456 -5.23 5.30 20.91
N LEU A 457 -5.37 6.63 20.97
CA LEU A 457 -4.30 7.53 21.42
C LEU A 457 -3.88 7.26 22.86
N SER A 458 -4.85 7.10 23.77
CA SER A 458 -4.57 6.75 25.17
C SER A 458 -3.82 5.42 25.27
N ALA A 459 -4.26 4.39 24.55
CA ALA A 459 -3.61 3.09 24.59
C ALA A 459 -2.19 3.12 23.99
N TYR A 460 -1.98 3.89 22.92
CA TYR A 460 -0.66 4.12 22.35
C TYR A 460 0.26 4.83 23.36
N GLN A 461 -0.20 5.91 23.99
CA GLN A 461 0.57 6.67 24.97
C GLN A 461 0.91 5.81 26.22
N ASP A 462 -0.03 5.05 26.71
CA ASP A 462 0.20 4.11 27.83
C ASP A 462 1.28 3.07 27.46
N ALA A 463 1.24 2.52 26.24
CA ALA A 463 2.13 1.46 25.79
C ALA A 463 3.52 1.96 25.39
N ILE A 464 3.63 3.15 24.78
CA ILE A 464 4.93 3.75 24.44
C ILE A 464 5.67 4.20 25.69
N GLY A 465 4.92 4.63 26.73
CA GLY A 465 5.42 5.00 28.04
C GLY A 465 6.38 6.20 28.01
N ALA A 466 7.17 6.34 29.06
CA ALA A 466 8.26 7.34 29.11
C ALA A 466 9.39 6.92 28.15
N SER A 467 9.33 7.38 26.94
CA SER A 467 10.24 7.01 25.85
C SER A 467 10.71 8.26 25.10
N VAL A 468 11.96 8.26 24.67
CA VAL A 468 12.51 9.30 23.79
C VAL A 468 11.76 9.42 22.44
N LEU A 469 10.96 8.40 22.08
CA LEU A 469 10.16 8.34 20.86
C LEU A 469 8.89 9.20 20.93
N TRP A 470 8.48 9.64 22.14
CA TRP A 470 7.25 10.38 22.35
C TRP A 470 7.47 11.60 23.27
N PRO A 471 6.84 12.74 22.99
CA PRO A 471 6.98 13.91 23.84
C PRO A 471 6.42 13.69 25.25
N ASP A 472 7.13 14.18 26.28
CA ASP A 472 6.70 14.10 27.67
C ASP A 472 5.61 15.13 28.01
N ARG A 473 5.62 16.27 27.32
CA ARG A 473 4.64 17.35 27.55
C ARG A 473 3.45 17.20 26.63
N ALA A 474 2.25 17.30 27.20
CA ALA A 474 1.00 17.19 26.44
C ALA A 474 0.88 18.26 25.32
N GLU A 475 1.40 19.46 25.57
CA GLU A 475 1.42 20.54 24.57
C GLU A 475 2.28 20.18 23.35
N ASP A 476 3.48 19.65 23.56
CA ASP A 476 4.39 19.23 22.49
C ASP A 476 3.79 18.04 21.71
N THR A 477 3.17 17.09 22.43
CA THR A 477 2.44 15.97 21.83
C THR A 477 1.32 16.49 20.91
N LYS A 478 0.49 17.42 21.41
CA LYS A 478 -0.60 18.01 20.64
C LYS A 478 -0.09 18.75 19.40
N ALA A 479 0.94 19.56 19.56
CA ALA A 479 1.53 20.32 18.46
C ALA A 479 2.07 19.40 17.36
N MET A 480 2.88 18.39 17.73
CA MET A 480 3.46 17.45 16.79
C MET A 480 2.38 16.60 16.09
N LEU A 481 1.37 16.12 16.82
CA LEU A 481 0.25 15.39 16.23
C LEU A 481 -0.55 16.26 15.25
N ASN A 482 -0.84 17.52 15.60
CA ASN A 482 -1.56 18.43 14.72
C ASN A 482 -0.80 18.70 13.42
N PHE A 483 0.53 18.77 13.46
CA PHE A 483 1.34 18.89 12.25
C PHE A 483 1.13 17.69 11.31
N PHE A 484 1.27 16.47 11.81
CA PHE A 484 1.13 15.27 10.98
C PHE A 484 -0.33 14.96 10.61
N LEU A 485 -1.30 15.37 11.43
CA LEU A 485 -2.72 15.33 11.05
C LEU A 485 -3.03 16.28 9.88
N LEU A 486 -2.42 17.47 9.88
CA LEU A 486 -2.52 18.43 8.77
C LEU A 486 -1.84 17.85 7.51
N GLU A 487 -0.61 17.33 7.64
CA GLU A 487 0.11 16.68 6.52
C GLU A 487 -0.75 15.58 5.87
N LYS A 488 -1.29 14.65 6.70
CA LYS A 488 -2.07 13.52 6.19
C LYS A 488 -3.43 13.97 5.61
N ALA A 489 -4.08 14.95 6.22
CA ALA A 489 -5.34 15.48 5.69
C ALA A 489 -5.13 16.17 4.31
N LEU A 490 -4.04 16.90 4.12
CA LEU A 490 -3.68 17.47 2.82
C LEU A 490 -3.38 16.36 1.79
N TYR A 491 -2.64 15.31 2.17
CA TYR A 491 -2.44 14.15 1.30
C TYR A 491 -3.77 13.54 0.84
N GLU A 492 -4.70 13.34 1.77
CA GLU A 492 -6.02 12.80 1.46
C GLU A 492 -6.82 13.73 0.51
N VAL A 493 -6.72 15.06 0.67
CA VAL A 493 -7.35 16.02 -0.28
C VAL A 493 -6.76 15.83 -1.69
N GLU A 494 -5.43 15.77 -1.82
CA GLU A 494 -4.76 15.60 -3.11
C GLU A 494 -5.16 14.26 -3.77
N TYR A 495 -5.24 13.19 -2.99
CA TYR A 495 -5.69 11.88 -3.42
C TYR A 495 -7.15 11.90 -3.90
N GLU A 496 -8.09 12.45 -3.09
CA GLU A 496 -9.51 12.49 -3.48
C GLU A 496 -9.74 13.36 -4.72
N LEU A 497 -9.06 14.49 -4.83
CA LEU A 497 -9.10 15.32 -6.04
C LEU A 497 -8.63 14.56 -7.30
N SER A 498 -7.74 13.60 -7.15
CA SER A 498 -7.19 12.84 -8.28
C SER A 498 -8.04 11.62 -8.65
N TYR A 499 -8.60 10.93 -7.67
CA TYR A 499 -9.22 9.62 -7.88
C TYR A 499 -10.72 9.58 -7.58
N ARG A 500 -11.20 10.37 -6.60
CA ARG A 500 -12.60 10.34 -6.13
C ARG A 500 -13.11 11.74 -5.76
N PRO A 501 -13.22 12.69 -6.70
CA PRO A 501 -13.54 14.10 -6.39
C PRO A 501 -14.82 14.30 -5.57
N ALA A 502 -15.79 13.38 -5.68
CA ALA A 502 -17.02 13.41 -4.88
C ALA A 502 -16.80 13.18 -3.38
N TRP A 503 -15.62 12.74 -2.96
CA TRP A 503 -15.27 12.46 -1.56
C TRP A 503 -14.42 13.57 -0.93
N VAL A 504 -14.03 14.58 -1.68
CA VAL A 504 -13.09 15.64 -1.25
C VAL A 504 -13.58 16.40 0.00
N SER A 505 -14.90 16.49 0.23
CA SER A 505 -15.47 17.16 1.40
C SER A 505 -15.03 16.52 2.74
N VAL A 506 -14.71 15.22 2.74
CA VAL A 506 -14.27 14.52 3.96
C VAL A 506 -12.89 15.01 4.42
N PRO A 507 -11.83 14.93 3.59
CA PRO A 507 -10.53 15.43 4.02
C PRO A 507 -10.46 16.96 4.14
N LEU A 508 -11.23 17.75 3.37
CA LEU A 508 -11.31 19.21 3.56
C LEU A 508 -11.75 19.58 4.98
N ARG A 509 -12.76 18.88 5.52
CA ARG A 509 -13.15 19.06 6.93
C ARG A 509 -12.05 18.64 7.90
N GLY A 510 -11.25 17.64 7.55
CA GLY A 510 -10.08 17.21 8.32
C GLY A 510 -9.01 18.29 8.38
N VAL A 511 -8.68 18.93 7.25
CA VAL A 511 -7.73 20.04 7.20
C VAL A 511 -8.21 21.22 8.05
N LEU A 512 -9.48 21.63 7.85
CA LEU A 512 -10.05 22.76 8.63
C LEU A 512 -10.02 22.48 10.13
N ARG A 513 -10.33 21.26 10.56
CA ARG A 513 -10.26 20.89 11.98
C ARG A 513 -8.84 20.99 12.52
N ALA A 514 -7.84 20.46 11.80
CA ALA A 514 -6.45 20.56 12.23
C ALA A 514 -6.00 22.04 12.38
N LEU A 515 -6.54 22.93 11.57
CA LEU A 515 -6.29 24.38 11.64
C LEU A 515 -7.06 25.05 12.81
N GLU A 516 -8.32 24.66 13.07
CA GLU A 516 -9.15 25.16 14.19
C GLU A 516 -8.56 24.78 15.55
N ASP A 517 -8.15 23.51 15.72
CA ASP A 517 -7.54 23.01 16.95
C ASP A 517 -6.22 23.73 17.29
N GLY A 518 -5.63 24.41 16.33
CA GLY A 518 -4.47 25.28 16.47
C GLY A 518 -4.78 26.79 16.54
N GLY A 519 -6.04 27.19 16.43
CA GLY A 519 -6.46 28.59 16.62
C GLY A 519 -6.25 29.52 15.41
N VAL A 520 -6.16 28.98 14.19
CA VAL A 520 -5.89 29.77 12.95
C VAL A 520 -7.12 29.91 12.04
N ALA A 521 -8.17 29.10 12.23
CA ALA A 521 -9.39 29.14 11.39
C ALA A 521 -10.65 29.49 12.20
#